data_fdc4bfd864556962e1621085e8faf081
#
_entry.id   fdc4bfd864556962e1621085e8faf081
#
_cell.length_a   1.000
_cell.length_b   1.000
_cell.length_c   1.000
_cell.angle_alpha   90.00
_cell.angle_beta   90.00
_cell.angle_gamma   90.00
#
_symmetry.space_group_name_H-M   'P 1'
#
loop_
_entity.id
_entity.type
_entity.pdbx_description
1 polymer ?
#
loop_
_entity_poly.entity_id
_entity_poly.type
_entity_poly.pdbx_seq_one_letter_code
_entity_poly.pdbx_strand_id
1 'polypeptide(L)'
;LAVISTAAARDRLTLSYMASSGVHMAMALLAKDKAESNFDSLAEDWAVPEKIEELLQEIPFDAGKLSVAITDELSKIQVNALVKFPDSRQFNESQVMLWDRFLRFIRNEEELEDENNPVAIVNSVKDWLDSGDDEATTGLSGAESSYYEDLDPPYASRNGPIQDLDELLLIKGITPQIYYDNPDAPGLASFMTVHGMAAGAGTSFNWPGRININTADGPVIAALLGLEDQDLAQAIVEFRQEALEDKDNHDFSNPRWYKEIPGFGDVVINPSLVSVGSDVFRIQSDASIDTTKASIIAVVQRVQDPESRKWTCKVLSWKTE
;
A
#
# COMPACT_ATOMS: atom_id res chain seq x y z
N LEU A 1 2.23 33.53 30.59
CA LEU A 1 2.22 33.28 29.15
C LEU A 1 3.55 32.64 28.69
N ALA A 2 4.72 33.22 28.98
CA ALA A 2 6.02 32.70 28.54
C ALA A 2 6.32 31.30 29.09
N VAL A 3 5.98 30.99 30.34
CA VAL A 3 6.21 29.68 30.97
C VAL A 3 5.34 28.60 30.34
N ILE A 4 4.08 28.90 30.01
CA ILE A 4 3.16 27.95 29.32
C ILE A 4 3.66 27.68 27.91
N SER A 5 4.17 28.67 27.20
CA SER A 5 4.74 28.54 25.87
C SER A 5 5.99 27.64 25.85
N THR A 6 6.84 27.77 26.89
CA THR A 6 8.07 26.96 27.02
C THR A 6 7.77 25.50 27.34
N ALA A 7 6.79 25.24 28.22
CA ALA A 7 6.35 23.87 28.53
C ALA A 7 5.77 23.19 27.30
N ALA A 8 4.86 23.85 26.58
CA ALA A 8 4.27 23.31 25.36
C ALA A 8 5.31 23.04 24.24
N ALA A 9 6.32 23.90 24.10
CA ALA A 9 7.40 23.70 23.16
C ALA A 9 8.27 22.48 23.51
N ARG A 10 8.58 22.31 24.81
CA ARG A 10 9.29 21.14 25.30
C ARG A 10 8.51 19.85 25.06
N ASP A 11 7.21 19.86 25.36
CA ASP A 11 6.37 18.67 25.22
C ASP A 11 6.24 18.26 23.74
N ARG A 12 6.10 19.23 22.81
CA ARG A 12 6.12 18.96 21.37
C ARG A 12 7.45 18.35 20.91
N LEU A 13 8.57 18.85 21.39
CA LEU A 13 9.88 18.31 21.07
C LEU A 13 10.04 16.87 21.59
N THR A 14 9.62 16.63 22.83
CA THR A 14 9.61 15.30 23.45
C THR A 14 8.76 14.33 22.64
N LEU A 15 7.55 14.72 22.26
CA LEU A 15 6.65 13.90 21.45
C LEU A 15 7.24 13.58 20.07
N SER A 16 7.89 14.56 19.44
CA SER A 16 8.57 14.33 18.15
C SER A 16 9.69 13.31 18.27
N TYR A 17 10.50 13.36 19.35
CA TYR A 17 11.53 12.36 19.60
C TYR A 17 10.95 10.98 19.93
N MET A 18 9.88 10.93 20.72
CA MET A 18 9.18 9.67 21.02
C MET A 18 8.66 9.01 19.75
N ALA A 19 7.91 9.74 18.93
CA ALA A 19 7.38 9.24 17.68
C ALA A 19 8.49 8.79 16.71
N SER A 20 9.58 9.56 16.60
CA SER A 20 10.75 9.18 15.80
C SER A 20 11.41 7.90 16.34
N SER A 21 11.51 7.74 17.67
CA SER A 21 12.06 6.53 18.28
C SER A 21 11.22 5.29 17.95
N GLY A 22 9.89 5.42 17.95
CA GLY A 22 8.98 4.35 17.53
C GLY A 22 9.22 3.91 16.08
N VAL A 23 9.39 4.86 15.15
CA VAL A 23 9.73 4.53 13.76
C VAL A 23 11.06 3.78 13.67
N HIS A 24 12.10 4.24 14.37
CA HIS A 24 13.41 3.57 14.33
C HIS A 24 13.39 2.18 14.95
N MET A 25 12.61 1.98 16.02
CA MET A 25 12.38 0.65 16.60
C MET A 25 11.71 -0.28 15.58
N ALA A 26 10.64 0.19 14.92
CA ALA A 26 9.97 -0.58 13.87
C ALA A 26 10.89 -0.93 12.70
N MET A 27 11.75 0.00 12.26
CA MET A 27 12.76 -0.26 11.24
C MET A 27 13.76 -1.35 11.67
N ALA A 28 14.18 -1.35 12.94
CA ALA A 28 15.07 -2.40 13.47
C ALA A 28 14.39 -3.76 13.53
N LEU A 29 13.11 -3.79 13.92
CA LEU A 29 12.28 -5.01 13.94
C LEU A 29 12.13 -5.59 12.53
N LEU A 30 11.77 -4.77 11.53
CA LEU A 30 11.64 -5.18 10.14
C LEU A 30 12.96 -5.68 9.53
N ALA A 31 14.08 -5.07 9.89
CA ALA A 31 15.40 -5.50 9.43
C ALA A 31 15.84 -6.85 10.06
N LYS A 32 15.49 -7.06 11.33
CA LYS A 32 15.72 -8.33 12.04
C LYS A 32 14.88 -9.44 11.41
N ASP A 33 13.59 -9.21 11.24
CA ASP A 33 12.64 -10.13 10.65
C ASP A 33 13.13 -10.64 9.28
N LYS A 34 13.53 -9.73 8.39
CA LYS A 34 14.04 -10.09 7.05
C LYS A 34 15.31 -10.94 7.08
N ALA A 35 16.09 -10.86 8.15
CA ALA A 35 17.28 -11.70 8.31
C ALA A 35 16.91 -13.15 8.73
N GLU A 36 15.74 -13.33 9.31
CA GLU A 36 15.26 -14.60 9.89
C GLU A 36 14.21 -15.29 8.99
N SER A 37 13.43 -14.52 8.19
CA SER A 37 12.34 -15.00 7.34
C SER A 37 12.49 -14.58 5.86
N ASN A 38 12.00 -15.43 4.96
CA ASN A 38 11.94 -15.14 3.52
C ASN A 38 10.52 -14.81 3.02
N PHE A 39 9.53 -14.87 3.89
CA PHE A 39 8.16 -14.47 3.62
C PHE A 39 7.70 -13.48 4.69
N ASP A 40 6.61 -12.79 4.45
CA ASP A 40 6.01 -11.84 5.41
C ASP A 40 4.54 -12.18 5.59
N SER A 41 4.10 -12.30 6.84
CA SER A 41 2.73 -12.63 7.22
C SER A 41 2.27 -11.86 8.44
N LEU A 42 0.95 -11.86 8.68
CA LEU A 42 0.36 -11.24 9.87
C LEU A 42 0.68 -11.97 11.18
N ALA A 43 1.33 -13.15 11.11
CA ALA A 43 1.74 -13.92 12.29
C ALA A 43 3.13 -13.55 12.83
N GLU A 44 3.87 -12.68 12.13
CA GLU A 44 5.23 -12.27 12.51
C GLU A 44 5.20 -11.12 13.53
N ASP A 45 6.29 -11.00 14.29
CA ASP A 45 6.38 -10.05 15.42
C ASP A 45 6.13 -8.58 15.00
N TRP A 46 6.46 -8.22 13.77
CA TRP A 46 6.23 -6.87 13.23
C TRP A 46 4.75 -6.57 13.00
N ALA A 47 3.89 -7.58 12.83
CA ALA A 47 2.47 -7.44 12.55
C ALA A 47 1.59 -7.64 13.80
N VAL A 48 2.13 -8.22 14.87
CA VAL A 48 1.40 -8.56 16.10
C VAL A 48 1.47 -7.38 17.09
N PRO A 49 0.36 -6.69 17.40
CA PRO A 49 0.35 -5.49 18.25
C PRO A 49 0.96 -5.73 19.63
N GLU A 50 0.69 -6.87 20.25
CA GLU A 50 1.19 -7.23 21.57
C GLU A 50 2.71 -7.34 21.61
N LYS A 51 3.32 -7.83 20.52
CA LYS A 51 4.77 -7.92 20.38
C LYS A 51 5.42 -6.55 20.22
N ILE A 52 4.79 -5.69 19.44
CA ILE A 52 5.23 -4.30 19.29
C ILE A 52 5.12 -3.58 20.65
N GLU A 53 4.03 -3.76 21.38
CA GLU A 53 3.85 -3.15 22.71
C GLU A 53 4.89 -3.65 23.73
N GLU A 54 5.21 -4.94 23.76
CA GLU A 54 6.28 -5.50 24.58
C GLU A 54 7.62 -4.79 24.31
N LEU A 55 8.00 -4.60 23.04
CA LEU A 55 9.24 -3.90 22.66
C LEU A 55 9.21 -2.41 23.03
N LEU A 56 8.06 -1.75 22.93
CA LEU A 56 7.92 -0.33 23.30
C LEU A 56 8.10 -0.12 24.81
N GLN A 57 7.73 -1.10 25.66
CA GLN A 57 7.92 -1.04 27.11
C GLN A 57 9.40 -1.06 27.51
N GLU A 58 10.30 -1.57 26.65
CA GLU A 58 11.75 -1.54 26.89
C GLU A 58 12.38 -0.16 26.65
N ILE A 59 11.65 0.75 25.99
CA ILE A 59 12.13 2.11 25.71
C ILE A 59 11.73 3.03 26.86
N PRO A 60 12.69 3.54 27.65
CA PRO A 60 12.36 4.38 28.80
C PRO A 60 11.98 5.79 28.33
N PHE A 61 10.74 6.18 28.58
CA PHE A 61 10.28 7.57 28.48
C PHE A 61 9.85 8.04 29.86
N ASP A 62 10.27 9.26 30.24
CA ASP A 62 9.91 9.84 31.54
C ASP A 62 8.41 10.13 31.68
N ALA A 63 7.73 10.40 30.58
CA ALA A 63 6.28 10.66 30.51
C ALA A 63 5.74 10.38 29.12
N GLY A 64 4.43 10.15 29.04
CA GLY A 64 3.72 9.96 27.77
C GLY A 64 3.44 8.52 27.42
N LYS A 65 2.79 8.33 26.28
CA LYS A 65 2.48 7.04 25.67
C LYS A 65 2.98 7.04 24.25
N LEU A 66 3.49 5.91 23.81
CA LEU A 66 3.90 5.66 22.44
C LEU A 66 3.17 4.41 21.92
N SER A 67 2.59 4.51 20.74
CA SER A 67 2.06 3.35 20.01
C SER A 67 2.66 3.31 18.60
N VAL A 68 2.88 2.13 18.09
CA VAL A 68 3.42 1.91 16.76
C VAL A 68 2.58 0.85 16.05
N ALA A 69 2.21 1.11 14.81
CA ALA A 69 1.59 0.16 13.92
C ALA A 69 2.46 0.02 12.66
N ILE A 70 2.63 -1.22 12.21
CA ILE A 70 3.38 -1.53 11.00
C ILE A 70 2.43 -2.25 10.05
N THR A 71 2.36 -1.80 8.80
CA THR A 71 1.55 -2.43 7.76
C THR A 71 2.40 -2.69 6.52
N ASP A 72 2.14 -3.81 5.87
CA ASP A 72 2.76 -4.16 4.61
C ASP A 72 2.21 -3.26 3.49
N GLU A 73 3.06 -2.46 2.87
CA GLU A 73 2.64 -1.57 1.79
C GLU A 73 2.43 -2.32 0.48
N LEU A 74 3.09 -3.49 0.31
CA LEU A 74 2.89 -4.33 -0.87
C LEU A 74 1.75 -5.35 -0.73
N SER A 75 0.95 -5.26 0.34
CA SER A 75 -0.38 -5.87 0.44
C SER A 75 -1.41 -5.16 -0.44
N LYS A 76 -1.06 -4.01 -1.03
CA LYS A 76 -1.91 -3.10 -1.80
C LYS A 76 -1.63 -3.15 -3.29
N ILE A 77 -2.56 -2.65 -4.09
CA ILE A 77 -2.43 -2.50 -5.54
C ILE A 77 -1.44 -1.36 -5.84
N GLN A 78 -0.38 -1.67 -6.57
CA GLN A 78 0.63 -0.68 -6.97
C GLN A 78 0.14 0.11 -8.19
N VAL A 79 -0.22 1.39 -8.00
CA VAL A 79 -0.78 2.24 -9.06
C VAL A 79 0.16 2.30 -10.28
N ASN A 80 1.44 2.54 -10.05
CA ASN A 80 2.44 2.66 -11.12
C ASN A 80 2.68 1.35 -11.88
N ALA A 81 2.22 0.21 -11.38
CA ALA A 81 2.34 -1.08 -12.07
C ALA A 81 1.35 -1.25 -13.24
N LEU A 82 0.37 -0.33 -13.38
CA LEU A 82 -0.63 -0.38 -14.45
C LEU A 82 0.00 -0.30 -15.84
N VAL A 83 1.13 0.40 -15.97
CA VAL A 83 1.89 0.51 -17.22
C VAL A 83 3.29 -0.08 -17.09
N LYS A 84 3.91 -0.40 -18.22
CA LYS A 84 5.27 -0.98 -18.27
C LYS A 84 6.30 0.12 -18.36
N PHE A 85 6.92 0.48 -17.24
CA PHE A 85 8.05 1.41 -17.23
C PHE A 85 9.34 0.76 -17.75
N PRO A 86 10.29 1.55 -18.27
CA PRO A 86 10.31 3.02 -18.35
C PRO A 86 9.57 3.63 -19.54
N ASP A 87 9.15 2.81 -20.50
CA ASP A 87 8.48 3.30 -21.71
C ASP A 87 7.05 3.78 -21.44
N SER A 88 6.37 3.22 -20.44
CA SER A 88 5.03 3.52 -19.94
C SER A 88 3.88 3.55 -20.97
N ARG A 89 4.15 3.33 -22.27
CA ARG A 89 3.13 3.38 -23.35
C ARG A 89 2.22 2.16 -23.40
N GLN A 90 2.64 1.06 -22.79
CA GLN A 90 1.91 -0.20 -22.82
C GLN A 90 1.29 -0.51 -21.47
N PHE A 91 0.05 -0.97 -21.49
CA PHE A 91 -0.56 -1.60 -20.34
C PHE A 91 0.21 -2.83 -19.85
N ASN A 92 0.18 -3.03 -18.55
CA ASN A 92 0.42 -4.32 -17.94
C ASN A 92 -0.94 -5.04 -17.82
N GLU A 93 -1.22 -5.94 -18.75
CA GLU A 93 -2.52 -6.61 -18.88
C GLU A 93 -2.99 -7.29 -17.58
N SER A 94 -2.05 -7.85 -16.82
CA SER A 94 -2.40 -8.46 -15.52
C SER A 94 -2.90 -7.40 -14.52
N GLN A 95 -2.33 -6.21 -14.55
CA GLN A 95 -2.76 -5.10 -13.70
C GLN A 95 -4.10 -4.51 -14.17
N VAL A 96 -4.33 -4.41 -15.46
CA VAL A 96 -5.64 -3.98 -16.00
C VAL A 96 -6.76 -4.87 -15.47
N MET A 97 -6.58 -6.19 -15.54
CA MET A 97 -7.56 -7.14 -15.00
C MET A 97 -7.72 -7.01 -13.49
N LEU A 98 -6.64 -6.80 -12.76
CA LEU A 98 -6.66 -6.61 -11.30
C LEU A 98 -7.47 -5.34 -10.94
N TRP A 99 -7.21 -4.23 -11.62
CA TRP A 99 -7.91 -2.97 -11.40
C TRP A 99 -9.41 -3.07 -11.74
N ASP A 100 -9.76 -3.67 -12.87
CA ASP A 100 -11.16 -3.86 -13.27
C ASP A 100 -11.93 -4.67 -12.23
N ARG A 101 -11.37 -5.79 -11.78
CA ARG A 101 -11.96 -6.64 -10.73
C ARG A 101 -12.10 -5.92 -9.41
N PHE A 102 -11.07 -5.16 -9.01
CA PHE A 102 -11.07 -4.39 -7.78
C PHE A 102 -12.15 -3.31 -7.79
N LEU A 103 -12.20 -2.50 -8.86
CA LEU A 103 -13.17 -1.43 -9.01
C LEU A 103 -14.62 -1.96 -9.02
N ARG A 104 -14.85 -3.12 -9.65
CA ARG A 104 -16.18 -3.77 -9.63
C ARG A 104 -16.52 -4.32 -8.25
N PHE A 105 -15.56 -4.82 -7.52
CA PHE A 105 -15.79 -5.39 -6.19
C PHE A 105 -16.15 -4.33 -5.14
N ILE A 106 -15.47 -3.18 -5.14
CA ILE A 106 -15.69 -2.13 -4.15
C ILE A 106 -16.89 -1.22 -4.48
N ARG A 107 -17.54 -1.40 -5.65
CA ARG A 107 -18.63 -0.54 -6.11
C ARG A 107 -19.80 -1.38 -6.58
N ASN A 108 -21.01 -0.88 -6.29
CA ASN A 108 -22.24 -1.47 -6.83
C ASN A 108 -22.34 -1.18 -8.33
N GLU A 109 -22.80 -2.16 -9.10
CA GLU A 109 -22.97 -2.01 -10.57
C GLU A 109 -23.85 -0.80 -10.95
N GLU A 110 -24.83 -0.44 -10.11
CA GLU A 110 -25.73 0.69 -10.31
C GLU A 110 -25.03 2.06 -10.22
N GLU A 111 -23.86 2.13 -9.56
CA GLU A 111 -23.06 3.37 -9.41
C GLU A 111 -22.04 3.58 -10.52
N LEU A 112 -21.91 2.61 -11.43
CA LEU A 112 -20.94 2.64 -12.53
C LEU A 112 -21.54 3.33 -13.76
N GLU A 113 -21.87 4.62 -13.64
CA GLU A 113 -22.27 5.46 -14.78
C GLU A 113 -21.08 5.70 -15.72
N ASP A 114 -21.37 6.12 -16.97
CA ASP A 114 -20.43 6.12 -18.11
C ASP A 114 -19.04 6.72 -17.85
N GLU A 115 -18.92 7.80 -17.08
CA GLU A 115 -17.64 8.47 -16.81
C GLU A 115 -16.84 7.82 -15.67
N ASN A 116 -17.50 7.07 -14.80
CA ASN A 116 -16.92 6.46 -13.60
C ASN A 116 -16.81 4.94 -13.70
N ASN A 117 -17.01 4.36 -14.88
CA ASN A 117 -16.89 2.92 -15.05
C ASN A 117 -15.41 2.47 -14.93
N PRO A 118 -15.14 1.21 -14.54
CA PRO A 118 -13.79 0.72 -14.33
C PRO A 118 -12.85 0.93 -15.53
N VAL A 119 -13.35 0.75 -16.75
CA VAL A 119 -12.57 0.92 -17.98
C VAL A 119 -12.17 2.38 -18.18
N ALA A 120 -13.08 3.32 -17.93
CA ALA A 120 -12.80 4.75 -18.05
C ALA A 120 -11.74 5.21 -17.03
N ILE A 121 -11.85 4.76 -15.77
CA ILE A 121 -10.86 5.06 -14.73
C ILE A 121 -9.49 4.49 -15.12
N VAL A 122 -9.41 3.21 -15.50
CA VAL A 122 -8.16 2.55 -15.91
C VAL A 122 -7.50 3.25 -17.09
N ASN A 123 -8.28 3.66 -18.10
CA ASN A 123 -7.76 4.38 -19.25
C ASN A 123 -7.21 5.76 -18.86
N SER A 124 -7.94 6.51 -18.03
CA SER A 124 -7.50 7.83 -17.56
C SER A 124 -6.24 7.75 -16.68
N VAL A 125 -6.14 6.72 -15.82
CA VAL A 125 -4.92 6.48 -15.03
C VAL A 125 -3.74 6.12 -15.93
N LYS A 126 -3.96 5.34 -17.00
CA LYS A 126 -2.90 5.05 -17.96
C LYS A 126 -2.38 6.32 -18.64
N ASP A 127 -3.27 7.15 -19.19
CA ASP A 127 -2.90 8.39 -19.87
C ASP A 127 -2.18 9.36 -18.91
N TRP A 128 -2.52 9.34 -17.62
CA TRP A 128 -1.81 10.10 -16.59
C TRP A 128 -0.38 9.61 -16.34
N LEU A 129 -0.15 8.30 -16.47
CA LEU A 129 1.14 7.64 -16.20
C LEU A 129 2.04 7.58 -17.43
N ASP A 130 1.49 7.57 -18.63
CA ASP A 130 2.27 7.30 -19.83
C ASP A 130 3.15 8.49 -20.21
N SER A 131 4.19 8.23 -21.02
CA SER A 131 5.22 9.23 -21.37
C SER A 131 4.85 10.07 -22.59
N GLY A 132 3.68 9.82 -23.18
CA GLY A 132 3.25 10.48 -24.40
C GLY A 132 2.10 11.41 -24.14
N ASP A 133 2.27 12.69 -24.39
CA ASP A 133 1.18 13.65 -24.49
C ASP A 133 0.65 13.61 -25.94
N ASP A 134 0.26 12.40 -26.36
CA ASP A 134 -0.24 12.16 -27.70
C ASP A 134 -1.67 12.70 -27.82
N GLU A 135 -2.06 13.14 -29.00
CA GLU A 135 -3.44 13.56 -29.27
C GLU A 135 -4.47 12.40 -29.15
N ALA A 136 -3.99 11.17 -29.00
CA ALA A 136 -4.78 9.97 -28.94
C ALA A 136 -4.93 9.46 -27.51
N THR A 137 -6.06 9.79 -26.88
CA THR A 137 -6.45 9.22 -25.58
C THR A 137 -6.56 7.69 -25.63
N THR A 138 -6.27 7.02 -24.52
CA THR A 138 -6.46 5.57 -24.42
C THR A 138 -7.93 5.21 -24.52
N GLY A 139 -8.28 4.46 -25.54
CA GLY A 139 -9.67 4.12 -25.86
C GLY A 139 -10.50 5.37 -26.16
N LEU A 140 -11.79 5.32 -25.83
CA LEU A 140 -12.72 6.45 -25.98
C LEU A 140 -12.92 7.26 -24.68
N SER A 141 -12.38 6.80 -23.57
CA SER A 141 -12.67 7.31 -22.22
C SER A 141 -11.47 7.84 -21.47
N GLY A 142 -10.25 7.69 -21.99
CA GLY A 142 -9.04 8.25 -21.42
C GLY A 142 -9.03 9.78 -21.37
N ALA A 143 -7.96 10.36 -20.79
CA ALA A 143 -7.79 11.80 -20.69
C ALA A 143 -6.31 12.17 -20.73
N GLU A 144 -5.93 12.95 -21.73
CA GLU A 144 -4.61 13.56 -21.90
C GLU A 144 -4.56 15.00 -21.39
N SER A 145 -3.40 15.67 -21.44
CA SER A 145 -3.23 17.04 -20.97
C SER A 145 -4.27 18.00 -21.51
N SER A 146 -4.72 17.86 -22.75
CA SER A 146 -5.75 18.71 -23.34
C SER A 146 -7.07 18.69 -22.55
N TYR A 147 -7.45 17.54 -21.97
CA TYR A 147 -8.64 17.45 -21.12
C TYR A 147 -8.46 18.27 -19.83
N TYR A 148 -7.30 18.15 -19.18
CA TYR A 148 -7.03 18.80 -17.89
C TYR A 148 -6.75 20.30 -18.04
N GLU A 149 -6.20 20.74 -19.17
CA GLU A 149 -5.98 22.15 -19.51
C GLU A 149 -7.27 22.93 -19.76
N ASP A 150 -8.36 22.23 -20.13
CA ASP A 150 -9.70 22.82 -20.28
C ASP A 150 -10.46 22.96 -18.95
N LEU A 151 -9.91 22.45 -17.82
CA LEU A 151 -10.53 22.58 -16.50
C LEU A 151 -10.25 23.95 -15.85
N ASP A 152 -10.95 24.26 -14.78
CA ASP A 152 -10.75 25.47 -13.96
C ASP A 152 -10.49 25.09 -12.48
N PRO A 153 -9.27 25.26 -11.95
CA PRO A 153 -8.04 25.75 -12.62
C PRO A 153 -7.45 24.70 -13.56
N PRO A 154 -6.78 25.13 -14.65
CA PRO A 154 -6.16 24.23 -15.60
C PRO A 154 -4.88 23.62 -15.05
N TYR A 155 -4.59 22.37 -15.44
CA TYR A 155 -3.33 21.68 -15.17
C TYR A 155 -3.04 20.66 -16.28
N ALA A 156 -1.81 20.16 -16.36
CA ALA A 156 -1.44 19.13 -17.33
C ALA A 156 -1.39 17.74 -16.66
N SER A 157 -1.51 16.68 -17.44
CA SER A 157 -1.26 15.31 -16.99
C SER A 157 0.21 15.17 -16.54
N ARG A 158 0.48 14.20 -15.66
CA ARG A 158 1.82 14.01 -15.11
C ARG A 158 2.82 13.47 -16.13
N ASN A 159 2.38 12.62 -17.03
CA ASN A 159 3.20 11.92 -18.02
C ASN A 159 4.41 11.18 -17.37
N GLY A 160 4.13 10.44 -16.29
CA GLY A 160 5.14 9.73 -15.52
C GLY A 160 4.58 9.07 -14.25
N PRO A 161 5.45 8.40 -13.48
CA PRO A 161 5.00 7.68 -12.29
C PRO A 161 4.47 8.63 -11.21
N ILE A 162 3.31 8.27 -10.63
CA ILE A 162 2.68 8.95 -9.49
C ILE A 162 3.59 8.82 -8.27
N GLN A 163 3.82 9.92 -7.56
CA GLN A 163 4.68 9.98 -6.37
C GLN A 163 3.91 10.13 -5.07
N ASP A 164 2.75 10.76 -5.10
CA ASP A 164 1.83 10.88 -3.98
C ASP A 164 0.47 10.29 -4.39
N LEU A 165 -0.12 9.46 -3.52
CA LEU A 165 -1.37 8.78 -3.83
C LEU A 165 -2.53 9.76 -4.08
N ASP A 166 -2.49 10.93 -3.41
CA ASP A 166 -3.49 11.98 -3.57
C ASP A 166 -3.55 12.55 -5.01
N GLU A 167 -2.52 12.32 -5.85
CA GLU A 167 -2.56 12.69 -7.27
C GLU A 167 -3.69 11.96 -8.02
N LEU A 168 -4.15 10.82 -7.52
CA LEU A 168 -5.32 10.13 -8.09
C LEU A 168 -6.56 11.01 -8.13
N LEU A 169 -6.72 11.93 -7.18
CA LEU A 169 -7.84 12.89 -7.16
C LEU A 169 -7.82 13.91 -8.32
N LEU A 170 -6.70 14.02 -9.03
CA LEU A 170 -6.56 14.87 -10.20
C LEU A 170 -6.96 14.14 -11.49
N ILE A 171 -7.15 12.83 -11.43
CA ILE A 171 -7.40 12.01 -12.62
C ILE A 171 -8.87 11.93 -12.92
N LYS A 172 -9.24 12.11 -14.20
CA LYS A 172 -10.62 11.98 -14.69
C LYS A 172 -11.26 10.67 -14.22
N GLY A 173 -12.46 10.77 -13.69
CA GLY A 173 -13.23 9.63 -13.21
C GLY A 173 -12.96 9.23 -11.75
N ILE A 174 -11.91 9.78 -11.11
CA ILE A 174 -11.63 9.53 -9.68
C ILE A 174 -12.15 10.73 -8.87
N THR A 175 -13.29 10.54 -8.23
CA THR A 175 -13.90 11.54 -7.35
C THR A 175 -13.52 11.33 -5.89
N PRO A 176 -13.68 12.34 -4.99
CA PRO A 176 -13.47 12.12 -3.56
C PRO A 176 -14.31 10.97 -2.98
N GLN A 177 -15.50 10.70 -3.50
CA GLN A 177 -16.36 9.60 -3.07
C GLN A 177 -15.79 8.22 -3.42
N ILE A 178 -15.02 8.13 -4.52
CA ILE A 178 -14.33 6.91 -4.94
C ILE A 178 -13.00 6.77 -4.19
N TYR A 179 -12.34 7.89 -3.93
CA TYR A 179 -11.00 7.92 -3.36
C TYR A 179 -10.97 7.67 -1.87
N TYR A 180 -11.82 8.37 -1.10
CA TYR A 180 -11.89 8.22 0.36
C TYR A 180 -12.88 7.15 0.79
N ASP A 181 -12.58 6.49 1.92
CA ASP A 181 -13.55 5.63 2.58
C ASP A 181 -14.80 6.43 2.96
N ASN A 182 -15.95 5.81 2.77
CA ASN A 182 -17.23 6.35 3.19
C ASN A 182 -18.05 5.26 3.90
N PRO A 183 -19.16 5.59 4.60
CA PRO A 183 -19.92 4.60 5.38
C PRO A 183 -20.47 3.42 4.57
N ASP A 184 -20.65 3.60 3.28
CA ASP A 184 -21.30 2.62 2.39
C ASP A 184 -20.28 1.80 1.58
N ALA A 185 -19.07 2.33 1.37
CA ALA A 185 -18.04 1.67 0.57
C ALA A 185 -16.61 2.09 0.96
N PRO A 186 -15.65 1.16 0.89
CA PRO A 186 -14.24 1.49 1.06
C PRO A 186 -13.69 2.26 -0.15
N GLY A 187 -12.79 3.22 0.09
CA GLY A 187 -12.18 4.05 -0.94
C GLY A 187 -10.89 3.47 -1.51
N LEU A 188 -10.48 3.97 -2.67
CA LEU A 188 -9.24 3.56 -3.34
C LEU A 188 -8.00 3.76 -2.46
N ALA A 189 -7.96 4.86 -1.70
CA ALA A 189 -6.78 5.24 -0.91
C ALA A 189 -6.35 4.17 0.10
N SER A 190 -7.30 3.39 0.63
CA SER A 190 -7.02 2.34 1.61
C SER A 190 -6.32 1.13 1.00
N PHE A 191 -6.52 0.86 -0.30
CA PHE A 191 -6.07 -0.35 -0.98
C PHE A 191 -5.02 -0.14 -2.07
N MET A 192 -4.55 1.08 -2.25
CA MET A 192 -3.58 1.42 -3.29
C MET A 192 -2.29 1.98 -2.71
N THR A 193 -1.20 1.85 -3.47
CA THR A 193 0.10 2.40 -3.13
C THR A 193 0.84 2.89 -4.39
N VAL A 194 1.65 3.93 -4.22
CA VAL A 194 2.60 4.41 -5.24
C VAL A 194 4.00 3.79 -5.07
N HIS A 195 4.21 3.10 -3.96
CA HIS A 195 5.48 2.48 -3.60
C HIS A 195 5.65 1.10 -4.25
N GLY A 196 6.83 0.49 -4.09
CA GLY A 196 7.16 -0.83 -4.64
C GLY A 196 7.99 -0.78 -5.92
N MET A 197 8.62 0.37 -6.22
CA MET A 197 9.57 0.48 -7.33
C MET A 197 10.74 -0.49 -7.14
N ALA A 198 11.04 -1.26 -8.17
CA ALA A 198 12.20 -2.14 -8.24
C ALA A 198 13.22 -1.60 -9.24
N ALA A 199 14.50 -1.68 -8.88
CA ALA A 199 15.58 -1.37 -9.79
C ALA A 199 15.70 -2.47 -10.87
N GLY A 200 15.75 -2.06 -12.12
CA GLY A 200 16.07 -2.93 -13.25
C GLY A 200 17.56 -2.92 -13.58
N ALA A 201 17.92 -3.48 -14.73
CA ALA A 201 19.29 -3.44 -15.23
C ALA A 201 19.68 -2.00 -15.67
N GLY A 202 20.85 -1.53 -15.23
CA GLY A 202 21.33 -0.19 -15.56
C GLY A 202 20.53 0.90 -14.84
N THR A 203 19.97 1.83 -15.60
CA THR A 203 19.14 2.94 -15.09
C THR A 203 17.63 2.64 -15.20
N SER A 204 17.24 1.43 -15.60
CA SER A 204 15.84 1.06 -15.72
C SER A 204 15.21 0.86 -14.35
N PHE A 205 13.91 1.07 -14.29
CA PHE A 205 13.08 0.83 -13.11
C PHE A 205 11.71 0.32 -13.55
N ASN A 206 11.05 -0.41 -12.67
CA ASN A 206 9.67 -0.87 -12.89
C ASN A 206 8.94 -1.02 -11.56
N TRP A 207 7.65 -1.19 -11.64
CA TRP A 207 6.82 -1.67 -10.53
C TRP A 207 6.35 -3.09 -10.87
N PRO A 208 6.78 -4.11 -10.10
CA PRO A 208 6.38 -5.50 -10.36
C PRO A 208 4.87 -5.73 -10.24
N GLY A 209 4.17 -4.92 -9.42
CA GLY A 209 2.74 -5.02 -9.21
C GLY A 209 2.31 -6.31 -8.50
N ARG A 210 3.23 -6.94 -7.75
CA ARG A 210 2.92 -8.14 -6.97
C ARG A 210 2.37 -7.76 -5.63
N ILE A 211 1.36 -8.49 -5.20
CA ILE A 211 0.66 -8.33 -3.95
C ILE A 211 1.04 -9.46 -3.01
N ASN A 212 1.43 -9.14 -1.78
CA ASN A 212 1.65 -10.14 -0.75
C ASN A 212 0.30 -10.72 -0.29
N ILE A 213 0.02 -11.95 -0.72
CA ILE A 213 -1.23 -12.65 -0.41
C ILE A 213 -1.39 -12.95 1.09
N ASN A 214 -0.27 -12.98 1.84
CA ASN A 214 -0.28 -13.26 3.27
C ASN A 214 -0.80 -12.07 4.11
N THR A 215 -0.78 -10.86 3.55
CA THR A 215 -1.07 -9.61 4.28
C THR A 215 -2.18 -8.78 3.63
N ALA A 216 -2.55 -9.06 2.37
CA ALA A 216 -3.53 -8.29 1.61
C ALA A 216 -4.93 -8.35 2.25
N ASP A 217 -5.66 -7.23 2.23
CA ASP A 217 -7.03 -7.12 2.71
C ASP A 217 -8.05 -7.80 1.77
N GLY A 218 -9.24 -8.11 2.32
CA GLY A 218 -10.31 -8.82 1.60
C GLY A 218 -10.61 -8.27 0.20
N PRO A 219 -10.83 -6.96 0.00
CA PRO A 219 -11.08 -6.38 -1.32
C PRO A 219 -9.93 -6.59 -2.32
N VAL A 220 -8.67 -6.54 -1.86
CA VAL A 220 -7.51 -6.80 -2.70
C VAL A 220 -7.42 -8.29 -3.06
N ILE A 221 -7.70 -9.18 -2.10
CA ILE A 221 -7.82 -10.62 -2.35
C ILE A 221 -8.92 -10.91 -3.38
N ALA A 222 -10.10 -10.30 -3.23
CA ALA A 222 -11.20 -10.44 -4.19
C ALA A 222 -10.77 -10.04 -5.62
N ALA A 223 -9.96 -9.00 -5.76
CA ALA A 223 -9.42 -8.58 -7.05
C ALA A 223 -8.40 -9.57 -7.64
N LEU A 224 -7.66 -10.30 -6.81
CA LEU A 224 -6.76 -11.37 -7.27
C LEU A 224 -7.52 -12.58 -7.79
N LEU A 225 -8.73 -12.84 -7.29
CA LEU A 225 -9.61 -13.92 -7.71
C LEU A 225 -10.31 -13.58 -9.04
N GLY A 226 -10.90 -14.59 -9.70
CA GLY A 226 -11.82 -14.38 -10.83
C GLY A 226 -13.12 -13.69 -10.39
N LEU A 227 -13.83 -13.04 -11.31
CA LEU A 227 -15.11 -12.37 -10.97
C LEU A 227 -16.12 -13.34 -10.33
N GLU A 228 -16.13 -14.60 -10.77
CA GLU A 228 -16.98 -15.67 -10.24
C GLU A 228 -16.54 -16.20 -8.86
N ASP A 229 -15.31 -15.92 -8.46
CA ASP A 229 -14.69 -16.44 -7.23
C ASP A 229 -14.51 -15.35 -6.16
N GLN A 230 -14.91 -14.10 -6.41
CA GLN A 230 -14.66 -12.97 -5.50
C GLN A 230 -15.27 -13.17 -4.09
N ASP A 231 -16.39 -13.85 -4.00
CA ASP A 231 -17.03 -14.19 -2.72
C ASP A 231 -16.17 -15.12 -1.85
N LEU A 232 -15.21 -15.83 -2.44
CA LEU A 232 -14.27 -16.68 -1.72
C LEU A 232 -13.15 -15.91 -1.01
N ALA A 233 -13.01 -14.60 -1.25
CA ALA A 233 -11.96 -13.77 -0.63
C ALA A 233 -12.01 -13.83 0.90
N GLN A 234 -13.20 -13.84 1.48
CA GLN A 234 -13.38 -13.92 2.91
C GLN A 234 -12.83 -15.22 3.52
N ALA A 235 -12.96 -16.35 2.82
CA ALA A 235 -12.41 -17.63 3.29
C ALA A 235 -10.85 -17.60 3.35
N ILE A 236 -10.19 -16.87 2.44
CA ILE A 236 -8.74 -16.66 2.51
C ILE A 236 -8.36 -15.85 3.75
N VAL A 237 -9.11 -14.78 4.05
CA VAL A 237 -8.87 -13.94 5.22
C VAL A 237 -9.08 -14.73 6.52
N GLU A 238 -10.16 -15.50 6.62
CA GLU A 238 -10.48 -16.34 7.77
C GLU A 238 -9.42 -17.42 8.00
N PHE A 239 -9.02 -18.13 6.93
CA PHE A 239 -7.96 -19.13 7.01
C PHE A 239 -6.63 -18.55 7.55
N ARG A 240 -6.25 -17.35 7.13
CA ARG A 240 -5.07 -16.68 7.67
C ARG A 240 -5.23 -16.34 9.15
N GLN A 241 -6.42 -15.92 9.59
CA GLN A 241 -6.69 -15.61 11.00
C GLN A 241 -6.63 -16.86 11.88
N GLU A 242 -7.21 -17.98 11.43
CA GLU A 242 -7.10 -19.26 12.13
C GLU A 242 -5.63 -19.71 12.26
N ALA A 243 -4.84 -19.50 11.21
CA ALA A 243 -3.41 -19.82 11.20
C ALA A 243 -2.57 -18.95 12.17
N LEU A 244 -3.06 -17.79 12.61
CA LEU A 244 -2.38 -17.01 13.67
C LEU A 244 -2.40 -17.75 15.02
N GLU A 245 -3.40 -18.58 15.26
CA GLU A 245 -3.56 -19.37 16.49
C GLU A 245 -2.72 -20.66 16.43
N ASP A 246 -2.47 -21.22 15.23
CA ASP A 246 -1.72 -22.48 15.01
C ASP A 246 -0.61 -22.30 13.97
N LYS A 247 0.44 -21.57 14.35
CA LYS A 247 1.55 -21.16 13.47
C LYS A 247 2.34 -22.31 12.82
N ASP A 248 2.35 -23.48 13.46
CA ASP A 248 3.20 -24.60 13.06
C ASP A 248 2.61 -25.44 11.92
N ASN A 249 1.33 -25.25 11.59
CA ASN A 249 0.61 -26.10 10.63
C ASN A 249 0.44 -25.48 9.23
N HIS A 250 0.81 -24.21 9.03
CA HIS A 250 0.59 -23.52 7.76
C HIS A 250 1.90 -22.95 7.15
N ASP A 251 2.17 -23.32 5.90
CA ASP A 251 3.34 -22.85 5.16
C ASP A 251 3.01 -21.65 4.28
N PHE A 252 3.10 -20.44 4.83
CA PHE A 252 2.92 -19.18 4.10
C PHE A 252 4.09 -18.79 3.19
N SER A 253 5.17 -19.58 3.13
CA SER A 253 6.25 -19.37 2.16
C SER A 253 5.87 -19.81 0.74
N ASN A 254 4.83 -20.65 0.60
CA ASN A 254 4.32 -21.11 -0.67
C ASN A 254 3.22 -20.18 -1.20
N PRO A 255 3.40 -19.48 -2.34
CA PRO A 255 2.37 -18.55 -2.86
C PRO A 255 1.05 -19.23 -3.27
N ARG A 256 0.96 -20.56 -3.19
CA ARG A 256 -0.24 -21.33 -3.49
C ARG A 256 -0.88 -21.95 -2.25
N TRP A 257 -0.51 -21.55 -1.04
CA TRP A 257 -1.07 -22.06 0.20
C TRP A 257 -2.63 -21.98 0.24
N TYR A 258 -3.22 -20.99 -0.44
CA TYR A 258 -4.67 -20.86 -0.55
C TYR A 258 -5.36 -22.10 -1.16
N LYS A 259 -4.63 -22.95 -1.87
CA LYS A 259 -5.12 -24.24 -2.38
C LYS A 259 -5.43 -25.28 -1.27
N GLU A 260 -4.92 -25.06 -0.06
CA GLU A 260 -5.19 -25.89 1.12
C GLU A 260 -6.59 -25.64 1.70
N ILE A 261 -7.19 -24.48 1.36
CA ILE A 261 -8.55 -24.13 1.78
C ILE A 261 -9.55 -25.05 1.05
N PRO A 262 -10.49 -25.68 1.79
CA PRO A 262 -11.52 -26.51 1.17
C PRO A 262 -12.31 -25.73 0.10
N GLY A 263 -12.44 -26.31 -1.09
CA GLY A 263 -13.12 -25.68 -2.23
C GLY A 263 -12.23 -24.87 -3.17
N PHE A 264 -10.96 -24.62 -2.82
CA PHE A 264 -10.04 -23.80 -3.64
C PHE A 264 -9.21 -24.62 -4.66
N GLY A 265 -9.47 -25.92 -4.82
CA GLY A 265 -8.72 -26.78 -5.73
C GLY A 265 -8.61 -26.24 -7.14
N ASP A 266 -9.70 -25.75 -7.71
CA ASP A 266 -9.80 -25.23 -9.08
C ASP A 266 -9.59 -23.70 -9.18
N VAL A 267 -9.58 -22.96 -8.06
CA VAL A 267 -9.35 -21.51 -8.05
C VAL A 267 -7.94 -21.18 -8.54
N VAL A 268 -7.81 -20.31 -9.52
CA VAL A 268 -6.52 -19.91 -10.10
C VAL A 268 -6.27 -18.42 -9.89
N ILE A 269 -5.26 -18.10 -9.11
CA ILE A 269 -4.72 -16.74 -9.01
C ILE A 269 -3.53 -16.61 -9.97
N ASN A 270 -3.48 -15.52 -10.73
CA ASN A 270 -2.38 -15.26 -11.64
C ASN A 270 -1.05 -15.14 -10.88
N PRO A 271 -0.06 -16.05 -11.11
CA PRO A 271 1.19 -16.04 -10.34
C PRO A 271 2.03 -14.77 -10.53
N SER A 272 1.82 -14.01 -11.61
CA SER A 272 2.53 -12.75 -11.84
C SER A 272 2.08 -11.64 -10.90
N LEU A 273 0.89 -11.76 -10.29
CA LEU A 273 0.30 -10.79 -9.37
C LEU A 273 0.57 -11.08 -7.89
N VAL A 274 1.11 -12.26 -7.56
CA VAL A 274 1.23 -12.73 -6.18
C VAL A 274 2.68 -12.79 -5.72
N SER A 275 2.92 -12.37 -4.49
CA SER A 275 4.11 -12.66 -3.69
C SER A 275 3.72 -13.15 -2.31
N VAL A 276 4.69 -13.66 -1.56
CA VAL A 276 4.56 -14.04 -0.14
C VAL A 276 5.47 -13.21 0.75
N GLY A 277 6.16 -12.23 0.19
CA GLY A 277 7.05 -11.35 0.93
C GLY A 277 6.96 -9.93 0.40
N SER A 278 7.35 -9.00 1.25
CA SER A 278 7.39 -7.57 1.00
C SER A 278 8.73 -6.99 1.39
N ASP A 279 9.13 -5.92 0.71
CA ASP A 279 10.28 -5.12 1.15
C ASP A 279 9.87 -3.69 1.55
N VAL A 280 8.58 -3.33 1.42
CA VAL A 280 8.10 -1.98 1.69
C VAL A 280 7.00 -1.99 2.74
N PHE A 281 7.20 -1.21 3.79
CA PHE A 281 6.29 -1.15 4.93
C PHE A 281 5.94 0.30 5.28
N ARG A 282 4.72 0.51 5.73
CA ARG A 282 4.26 1.75 6.35
C ARG A 282 4.35 1.58 7.86
N ILE A 283 4.92 2.58 8.52
CA ILE A 283 5.04 2.67 9.96
C ILE A 283 4.28 3.92 10.40
N GLN A 284 3.30 3.73 11.25
CA GLN A 284 2.64 4.82 11.96
C GLN A 284 3.09 4.79 13.40
N SER A 285 3.59 5.91 13.90
CA SER A 285 4.08 6.07 15.28
C SER A 285 3.42 7.27 15.92
N ASP A 286 2.59 7.01 16.93
CA ASP A 286 1.78 8.00 17.62
C ASP A 286 2.28 8.17 19.05
N ALA A 287 2.71 9.39 19.41
CA ALA A 287 3.13 9.76 20.74
C ALA A 287 2.14 10.74 21.38
N SER A 288 1.88 10.60 22.67
CA SER A 288 0.97 11.50 23.40
C SER A 288 1.46 11.79 24.82
N ILE A 289 1.32 13.05 25.26
CA ILE A 289 1.50 13.52 26.64
C ILE A 289 0.24 14.34 26.97
N ASP A 290 -0.52 13.92 27.95
CA ASP A 290 -1.83 14.50 28.30
C ASP A 290 -2.75 14.62 27.06
N THR A 291 -3.03 15.86 26.63
CA THR A 291 -3.87 16.15 25.46
C THR A 291 -3.07 16.46 24.19
N THR A 292 -1.75 16.56 24.31
CA THR A 292 -0.86 16.87 23.17
C THR A 292 -0.45 15.58 22.49
N LYS A 293 -0.49 15.57 21.17
CA LYS A 293 -0.14 14.42 20.34
C LYS A 293 0.85 14.83 19.25
N ALA A 294 1.63 13.88 18.81
CA ALA A 294 2.43 13.95 17.57
C ALA A 294 2.37 12.59 16.88
N SER A 295 2.19 12.59 15.58
CA SER A 295 2.18 11.39 14.75
C SER A 295 3.26 11.48 13.68
N ILE A 296 3.89 10.35 13.39
CA ILE A 296 4.79 10.20 12.25
C ILE A 296 4.29 9.01 11.43
N ILE A 297 4.11 9.26 10.14
CA ILE A 297 3.84 8.22 9.15
C ILE A 297 5.08 8.11 8.25
N ALA A 298 5.76 6.98 8.30
CA ALA A 298 6.92 6.71 7.48
C ALA A 298 6.67 5.51 6.56
N VAL A 299 7.08 5.61 5.30
CA VAL A 299 7.17 4.45 4.42
C VAL A 299 8.64 4.10 4.26
N VAL A 300 8.99 2.85 4.53
CA VAL A 300 10.35 2.37 4.55
C VAL A 300 10.51 1.16 3.64
N GLN A 301 11.70 1.01 3.06
CA GLN A 301 12.08 -0.14 2.25
C GLN A 301 13.22 -0.90 2.92
N ARG A 302 13.05 -2.19 3.13
CA ARG A 302 14.13 -3.09 3.56
C ARG A 302 15.15 -3.22 2.44
N VAL A 303 16.41 -2.97 2.75
CA VAL A 303 17.53 -3.06 1.82
C VAL A 303 18.68 -3.80 2.46
N GLN A 304 19.37 -4.62 1.69
CA GLN A 304 20.57 -5.28 2.15
C GLN A 304 21.80 -4.44 1.79
N ASP A 305 22.59 -4.10 2.78
CA ASP A 305 23.88 -3.44 2.57
C ASP A 305 24.81 -4.37 1.78
N PRO A 306 25.36 -3.93 0.65
CA PRO A 306 26.12 -4.81 -0.24
C PRO A 306 27.46 -5.27 0.35
N GLU A 307 28.05 -4.50 1.28
CA GLU A 307 29.34 -4.81 1.88
C GLU A 307 29.18 -5.68 3.14
N SER A 308 28.36 -5.24 4.09
CA SER A 308 28.15 -5.92 5.36
C SER A 308 27.16 -7.08 5.29
N ARG A 309 26.35 -7.14 4.23
CA ARG A 309 25.24 -8.09 4.05
C ARG A 309 24.16 -7.99 5.13
N LYS A 310 24.16 -6.93 5.91
CA LYS A 310 23.15 -6.69 6.93
C LYS A 310 21.90 -6.05 6.29
N TRP A 311 20.75 -6.43 6.80
CA TRP A 311 19.50 -5.79 6.44
C TRP A 311 19.33 -4.47 7.21
N THR A 312 18.83 -3.46 6.53
CA THR A 312 18.51 -2.15 7.08
C THR A 312 17.23 -1.64 6.41
N CYS A 313 16.68 -0.53 6.90
CA CYS A 313 15.56 0.12 6.26
C CYS A 313 15.96 1.50 5.72
N LYS A 314 15.62 1.76 4.46
CA LYS A 314 15.73 3.07 3.81
C LYS A 314 14.38 3.77 3.90
N VAL A 315 14.34 5.02 4.35
CA VAL A 315 13.13 5.83 4.37
C VAL A 315 12.81 6.30 2.95
N LEU A 316 11.59 6.02 2.49
CA LEU A 316 11.04 6.47 1.20
C LEU A 316 10.17 7.70 1.37
N SER A 317 9.39 7.77 2.44
CA SER A 317 8.52 8.90 2.79
C SER A 317 8.51 9.10 4.31
N TRP A 318 8.37 10.35 4.74
CA TRP A 318 8.27 10.73 6.14
C TRP A 318 7.33 11.93 6.27
N LYS A 319 6.18 11.73 6.89
CA LYS A 319 5.18 12.78 7.15
C LYS A 319 5.02 12.92 8.68
N THR A 320 4.94 14.17 9.16
CA THR A 320 4.67 14.50 10.58
C THR A 320 3.33 15.24 10.67
N GLU A 321 2.50 14.83 11.62
CA GLU A 321 1.17 15.40 11.88
C GLU A 321 1.05 15.89 13.33
#